data_0d566352524786671fc89f1154c557a9
#
_entry.id   0d566352524786671fc89f1154c557a9
#
_cell.length_a   1.000
_cell.length_b   1.000
_cell.length_c   1.000
_cell.angle_alpha   90.00
_cell.angle_beta   90.00
_cell.angle_gamma   90.00
#
_symmetry.space_group_name_H-M   'P 1'
#
loop_
_entity.id
_entity.type
_entity.pdbx_description
1 polymer ?
#
loop_
_entity_poly.entity_id
_entity_poly.type
_entity_poly.pdbx_seq_one_letter_code
_entity_poly.pdbx_strand_id
1 'polypeptide(L)'
;MEKPIVKDEAFLAQKSQPATFMDIAVAQDLLDTLAAHADRCVGLAANMIGVQKCVIAVNIGPTNIAMLNPEIIKRSGKYMTEEGCLSLEGERAAVRYEKITVAYQDMQFKKCKQSFSGFTAQIIQHEIDHCHGIIM
;
A
#
# COMPACT_ATOMS: atom_id res chain seq x y z
N MET A 1 6.49 15.42 -2.82
CA MET A 1 6.37 15.76 -4.25
C MET A 1 5.64 14.64 -4.99
N GLU A 2 4.66 15.00 -5.78
CA GLU A 2 3.96 14.04 -6.63
C GLU A 2 4.92 13.39 -7.63
N LYS A 3 4.80 12.05 -7.80
CA LYS A 3 5.64 11.27 -8.72
C LYS A 3 4.79 10.61 -9.79
N PRO A 4 5.33 10.38 -11.00
CA PRO A 4 4.59 9.64 -12.03
C PRO A 4 4.39 8.18 -11.63
N ILE A 5 3.27 7.62 -12.08
CA ILE A 5 2.90 6.22 -11.78
C ILE A 5 3.66 5.28 -12.73
N VAL A 6 4.38 4.33 -12.13
CA VAL A 6 5.09 3.27 -12.86
C VAL A 6 4.07 2.23 -13.35
N LYS A 7 4.21 1.83 -14.62
CA LYS A 7 3.34 0.83 -15.25
C LYS A 7 4.12 -0.39 -15.78
N ASP A 8 5.40 -0.46 -15.51
CA ASP A 8 6.25 -1.58 -15.90
C ASP A 8 5.99 -2.78 -15.00
N GLU A 9 5.34 -3.80 -15.55
CA GLU A 9 4.96 -4.98 -14.82
C GLU A 9 6.17 -5.75 -14.26
N ALA A 10 7.27 -5.81 -15.00
CA ALA A 10 8.49 -6.47 -14.53
C ALA A 10 9.07 -5.76 -13.31
N PHE A 11 9.03 -4.42 -13.28
CA PHE A 11 9.47 -3.65 -12.13
C PHE A 11 8.56 -3.89 -10.92
N LEU A 12 7.24 -3.88 -11.14
CA LEU A 12 6.24 -4.07 -10.08
C LEU A 12 6.26 -5.49 -9.51
N ALA A 13 6.73 -6.46 -10.26
CA ALA A 13 6.82 -7.86 -9.83
C ALA A 13 8.03 -8.13 -8.92
N GLN A 14 8.88 -7.15 -8.69
CA GLN A 14 10.05 -7.31 -7.83
C GLN A 14 9.67 -7.06 -6.37
N LYS A 15 10.21 -7.88 -5.47
CA LYS A 15 9.99 -7.71 -4.04
C LYS A 15 10.72 -6.45 -3.56
N SER A 16 10.03 -5.60 -2.81
CA SER A 16 10.62 -4.40 -2.25
C SER A 16 11.50 -4.71 -1.03
N GLN A 17 12.53 -3.89 -0.84
CA GLN A 17 13.42 -3.99 0.31
C GLN A 17 12.78 -3.32 1.53
N PRO A 18 13.18 -3.68 2.76
CA PRO A 18 12.70 -2.99 3.94
C PRO A 18 13.01 -1.49 3.88
N ALA A 19 12.07 -0.69 4.35
CA ALA A 19 12.26 0.75 4.47
C ALA A 19 13.09 1.06 5.72
N THR A 20 13.85 2.15 5.65
CA THR A 20 14.63 2.65 6.77
C THR A 20 14.16 4.06 7.13
N PHE A 21 14.70 4.62 8.18
CA PHE A 21 14.47 6.01 8.55
C PHE A 21 14.70 6.97 7.38
N MET A 22 15.64 6.65 6.49
CA MET A 22 15.96 7.47 5.32
C MET A 22 14.84 7.49 4.28
N ASP A 23 13.88 6.58 4.36
CA ASP A 23 12.79 6.47 3.41
C ASP A 23 11.53 7.26 3.80
N ILE A 24 11.59 8.06 4.86
CA ILE A 24 10.46 8.93 5.24
C ILE A 24 10.13 9.93 4.13
N ALA A 25 11.13 10.42 3.40
CA ALA A 25 10.89 11.28 2.24
C ALA A 25 10.12 10.56 1.14
N VAL A 26 10.36 9.27 0.94
CA VAL A 26 9.60 8.43 0.00
C VAL A 26 8.14 8.33 0.45
N ALA A 27 7.92 8.15 1.75
CA ALA A 27 6.56 8.10 2.30
C ALA A 27 5.80 9.41 2.05
N GLN A 28 6.47 10.55 2.19
CA GLN A 28 5.85 11.85 1.90
C GLN A 28 5.51 11.99 0.43
N ASP A 29 6.43 11.61 -0.47
CA ASP A 29 6.17 11.63 -1.92
C ASP A 29 4.97 10.73 -2.27
N LEU A 30 4.86 9.60 -1.60
CA LEU A 30 3.75 8.67 -1.82
C LEU A 30 2.41 9.27 -1.37
N LEU A 31 2.39 9.94 -0.22
CA LEU A 31 1.21 10.66 0.26
C LEU A 31 0.80 11.78 -0.71
N ASP A 32 1.76 12.53 -1.22
CA ASP A 32 1.51 13.60 -2.18
C ASP A 32 0.94 13.06 -3.49
N THR A 33 1.47 11.94 -3.96
CA THR A 33 0.99 11.28 -5.17
C THR A 33 -0.42 10.72 -4.98
N LEU A 34 -0.70 10.11 -3.82
CA LEU A 34 -2.03 9.62 -3.52
C LEU A 34 -3.06 10.75 -3.49
N ALA A 35 -2.72 11.88 -2.88
CA ALA A 35 -3.60 13.06 -2.84
C ALA A 35 -3.89 13.59 -4.24
N ALA A 36 -2.90 13.59 -5.14
CA ALA A 36 -3.07 14.04 -6.52
C ALA A 36 -3.99 13.11 -7.35
N HIS A 37 -4.14 11.85 -6.94
CA HIS A 37 -4.99 10.86 -7.61
C HIS A 37 -6.23 10.47 -6.78
N ALA A 38 -6.64 11.31 -5.83
CA ALA A 38 -7.72 11.00 -4.89
C ALA A 38 -9.07 10.69 -5.57
N ASP A 39 -9.28 11.17 -6.79
CA ASP A 39 -10.51 10.91 -7.57
C ASP A 39 -10.55 9.49 -8.15
N ARG A 40 -9.42 8.77 -8.20
CA ARG A 40 -9.31 7.47 -8.86
C ARG A 40 -8.56 6.42 -8.03
N CYS A 41 -7.99 6.80 -6.89
CA CYS A 41 -7.07 5.95 -6.17
C CYS A 41 -7.22 6.14 -4.66
N VAL A 42 -7.23 5.04 -3.93
CA VAL A 42 -7.38 5.05 -2.46
C VAL A 42 -6.15 4.47 -1.75
N GLY A 43 -5.19 3.99 -2.49
CA GLY A 43 -3.95 3.46 -1.94
C GLY A 43 -2.86 3.35 -3.00
N LEU A 44 -1.61 3.43 -2.56
CA LEU A 44 -0.41 3.29 -3.39
C LEU A 44 0.69 2.59 -2.61
N ALA A 45 1.54 1.86 -3.31
CA ALA A 45 2.79 1.32 -2.77
C ALA A 45 3.98 2.03 -3.43
N ALA A 46 5.11 2.08 -2.74
CA ALA A 46 6.28 2.84 -3.21
C ALA A 46 6.81 2.36 -4.56
N ASN A 47 6.69 1.07 -4.88
CA ASN A 47 7.13 0.58 -6.20
C ASN A 47 6.31 1.20 -7.34
N MET A 48 5.09 1.66 -7.08
CA MET A 48 4.26 2.34 -8.07
C MET A 48 4.76 3.74 -8.40
N ILE A 49 5.66 4.30 -7.61
CA ILE A 49 6.35 5.56 -7.90
C ILE A 49 7.85 5.36 -8.15
N GLY A 50 8.27 4.14 -8.42
CA GLY A 50 9.63 3.82 -8.84
C GLY A 50 10.61 3.54 -7.71
N VAL A 51 10.16 3.31 -6.49
CA VAL A 51 11.02 3.05 -5.34
C VAL A 51 10.72 1.67 -4.76
N GLN A 52 11.71 0.77 -4.79
CA GLN A 52 11.53 -0.60 -4.29
C GLN A 52 11.80 -0.68 -2.79
N LYS A 53 10.95 0.00 -2.03
CA LYS A 53 10.98 0.00 -0.56
C LYS A 53 9.59 -0.31 -0.03
N CYS A 54 9.53 -0.98 1.12
CA CYS A 54 8.27 -1.38 1.74
C CYS A 54 7.59 -0.19 2.42
N VAL A 55 6.96 0.66 1.61
CA VAL A 55 6.18 1.81 2.05
C VAL A 55 4.85 1.81 1.30
N ILE A 56 3.76 2.01 2.01
CA ILE A 56 2.44 2.18 1.41
C ILE A 56 1.80 3.46 1.92
N ALA A 57 0.87 4.02 1.14
CA ALA A 57 0.00 5.11 1.57
C ALA A 57 -1.44 4.69 1.29
N VAL A 58 -2.32 4.89 2.26
CA VAL A 58 -3.72 4.45 2.16
C VAL A 58 -4.65 5.51 2.70
N ASN A 59 -5.84 5.59 2.10
CA ASN A 59 -6.94 6.40 2.63
C ASN A 59 -7.69 5.60 3.68
N ILE A 60 -7.82 6.16 4.89
CA ILE A 60 -8.50 5.50 6.00
C ILE A 60 -9.86 6.14 6.31
N GLY A 61 -10.37 6.94 5.38
CA GLY A 61 -11.64 7.66 5.51
C GLY A 61 -11.42 9.17 5.53
N PRO A 62 -11.19 9.79 6.70
CA PRO A 62 -11.01 11.24 6.76
C PRO A 62 -9.65 11.71 6.26
N THR A 63 -8.63 10.85 6.21
CA THR A 63 -7.26 11.25 5.84
C THR A 63 -6.51 10.11 5.18
N ASN A 64 -5.35 10.44 4.61
CA ASN A 64 -4.39 9.47 4.09
C ASN A 64 -3.27 9.28 5.12
N ILE A 65 -2.83 8.05 5.30
CA ILE A 65 -1.68 7.75 6.16
C ILE A 65 -0.64 6.96 5.39
N ALA A 66 0.62 7.09 5.80
CA ALA A 66 1.71 6.28 5.28
C ALA A 66 2.11 5.24 6.31
N MET A 67 2.47 4.05 5.81
CA MET A 67 2.97 2.96 6.63
C MET A 67 4.29 2.49 6.06
N LEU A 68 5.35 2.50 6.90
CA LEU A 68 6.65 1.94 6.54
C LEU A 68 6.74 0.53 7.13
N ASN A 69 7.20 -0.41 6.32
CA ASN A 69 7.33 -1.82 6.70
C ASN A 69 6.03 -2.41 7.26
N PRO A 70 4.89 -2.25 6.58
CA PRO A 70 3.63 -2.80 7.08
C PRO A 70 3.66 -4.34 7.04
N GLU A 71 3.18 -4.95 8.10
CA GLU A 71 3.09 -6.40 8.21
C GLU A 71 1.75 -6.78 8.84
N ILE A 72 1.03 -7.70 8.22
CA ILE A 72 -0.23 -8.21 8.75
C ILE A 72 0.11 -9.28 9.79
N ILE A 73 -0.22 -9.01 11.05
CA ILE A 73 0.07 -9.93 12.17
C ILE A 73 -1.14 -10.73 12.63
N LYS A 74 -2.36 -10.30 12.26
CA LYS A 74 -3.60 -11.04 12.50
C LYS A 74 -4.55 -10.79 11.35
N ARG A 75 -5.34 -11.80 11.01
CA ARG A 75 -6.36 -11.70 9.96
C ARG A 75 -7.48 -12.68 10.21
N SER A 76 -8.71 -12.31 9.81
CA SER A 76 -9.90 -13.16 9.91
C SER A 76 -10.95 -12.72 8.90
N GLY A 77 -11.87 -13.64 8.58
CA GLY A 77 -12.96 -13.36 7.65
C GLY A 77 -12.53 -13.39 6.19
N LYS A 78 -12.00 -14.53 5.74
CA LYS A 78 -11.54 -14.72 4.35
C LYS A 78 -12.68 -14.56 3.34
N TYR A 79 -12.43 -13.84 2.25
CA TYR A 79 -13.36 -13.72 1.13
C TYR A 79 -12.59 -13.51 -0.18
N MET A 80 -13.32 -13.73 -1.30
CA MET A 80 -12.78 -13.49 -2.65
C MET A 80 -13.38 -12.22 -3.22
N THR A 81 -12.56 -11.45 -3.94
CA THR A 81 -13.01 -10.23 -4.60
C THR A 81 -12.16 -9.97 -5.84
N GLU A 82 -12.54 -8.96 -6.62
CA GLU A 82 -11.75 -8.49 -7.75
C GLU A 82 -11.30 -7.06 -7.47
N GLU A 83 -10.07 -6.75 -7.86
CA GLU A 83 -9.44 -5.47 -7.58
C GLU A 83 -8.72 -4.92 -8.80
N GLY A 84 -8.78 -3.59 -8.97
CA GLY A 84 -8.00 -2.87 -9.95
C GLY A 84 -6.85 -2.13 -9.29
N CYS A 85 -5.89 -1.70 -10.11
CA CYS A 85 -4.72 -0.95 -9.67
C CYS A 85 -4.45 0.21 -10.62
N LEU A 86 -4.02 1.36 -10.09
CA LEU A 86 -3.70 2.53 -10.92
C LEU A 86 -2.56 2.25 -11.90
N SER A 87 -1.62 1.38 -11.55
CA SER A 87 -0.46 1.04 -12.38
C SER A 87 -0.80 0.12 -13.55
N LEU A 88 -1.81 -0.76 -13.41
CA LEU A 88 -2.11 -1.80 -14.38
C LEU A 88 -3.58 -1.78 -14.75
N GLU A 89 -3.88 -2.07 -16.04
CA GLU A 89 -5.24 -2.12 -16.54
C GLU A 89 -5.95 -3.42 -16.11
N GLY A 90 -7.30 -3.36 -16.06
CA GLY A 90 -8.16 -4.47 -15.73
C GLY A 90 -8.23 -4.75 -14.23
N GLU A 91 -8.96 -5.83 -13.94
CA GLU A 91 -9.14 -6.28 -12.56
C GLU A 91 -8.58 -7.69 -12.39
N ARG A 92 -8.16 -8.01 -11.18
CA ARG A 92 -7.61 -9.32 -10.83
C ARG A 92 -8.30 -9.87 -9.61
N ALA A 93 -8.52 -11.19 -9.58
CA ALA A 93 -9.08 -11.87 -8.43
C ALA A 93 -8.07 -11.85 -7.27
N ALA A 94 -8.57 -11.61 -6.08
CA ALA A 94 -7.74 -11.57 -4.87
C ALA A 94 -8.46 -12.23 -3.71
N VAL A 95 -7.69 -12.90 -2.85
CA VAL A 95 -8.16 -13.37 -1.55
C VAL A 95 -7.86 -12.28 -0.53
N ARG A 96 -8.89 -11.88 0.21
CA ARG A 96 -8.78 -10.81 1.21
C ARG A 96 -9.39 -11.26 2.54
N TYR A 97 -9.13 -10.48 3.58
CA TYR A 97 -9.65 -10.74 4.92
C TYR A 97 -10.41 -9.52 5.41
N GLU A 98 -11.57 -9.77 6.00
CA GLU A 98 -12.48 -8.71 6.48
C GLU A 98 -11.85 -7.87 7.59
N LYS A 99 -11.06 -8.53 8.45
CA LYS A 99 -10.39 -7.86 9.58
C LYS A 99 -8.92 -8.21 9.59
N ILE A 100 -8.08 -7.19 9.78
CA ILE A 100 -6.63 -7.35 9.89
C ILE A 100 -6.09 -6.51 11.03
N THR A 101 -4.96 -6.92 11.59
CA THR A 101 -4.14 -6.09 12.47
C THR A 101 -2.79 -5.94 11.82
N VAL A 102 -2.33 -4.70 11.69
CA VAL A 102 -1.09 -4.34 10.98
C VAL A 102 -0.10 -3.76 11.96
N ALA A 103 1.12 -4.28 11.95
CA ALA A 103 2.27 -3.66 12.60
C ALA A 103 3.05 -2.87 11.54
N TYR A 104 3.38 -1.64 11.83
CA TYR A 104 4.08 -0.78 10.86
C TYR A 104 4.83 0.32 11.61
N GLN A 105 5.59 1.12 10.85
CA GLN A 105 6.25 2.32 11.37
C GLN A 105 5.61 3.55 10.73
N ASP A 106 5.41 4.59 11.54
CA ASP A 106 4.79 5.84 11.08
C ASP A 106 5.82 6.81 10.48
N MET A 107 5.39 8.03 10.19
CA MET A 107 6.24 9.07 9.59
C MET A 107 7.37 9.55 10.50
N GLN A 108 7.37 9.19 11.76
CA GLN A 108 8.46 9.43 12.72
C GLN A 108 9.26 8.15 12.96
N PHE A 109 9.02 7.13 12.16
CA PHE A 109 9.64 5.82 12.27
C PHE A 109 9.39 5.13 13.62
N LYS A 110 8.26 5.48 14.26
CA LYS A 110 7.81 4.84 15.50
C LYS A 110 6.98 3.61 15.19
N LYS A 111 7.17 2.56 15.97
CA LYS A 111 6.37 1.33 15.83
C LYS A 111 4.92 1.57 16.23
N CYS A 112 4.02 1.14 15.36
CA CYS A 112 2.58 1.24 15.54
C CYS A 112 1.93 -0.11 15.30
N LYS A 113 0.75 -0.29 15.90
CA LYS A 113 -0.05 -1.50 15.70
C LYS A 113 -1.50 -1.07 15.69
N GLN A 114 -2.22 -1.41 14.62
CA GLN A 114 -3.59 -0.93 14.45
C GLN A 114 -4.42 -1.96 13.72
N SER A 115 -5.70 -2.07 14.10
CA SER A 115 -6.65 -2.97 13.45
C SER A 115 -7.51 -2.19 12.47
N PHE A 116 -7.83 -2.85 11.35
CA PHE A 116 -8.67 -2.31 10.30
C PHE A 116 -9.68 -3.36 9.86
N SER A 117 -10.80 -2.92 9.29
CA SER A 117 -11.83 -3.82 8.77
C SER A 117 -12.43 -3.24 7.50
N GLY A 118 -13.21 -4.06 6.78
CA GLY A 118 -13.94 -3.64 5.61
C GLY A 118 -13.04 -3.19 4.47
N PHE A 119 -13.47 -2.13 3.77
CA PHE A 119 -12.76 -1.64 2.59
C PHE A 119 -11.37 -1.11 2.92
N THR A 120 -11.19 -0.46 4.06
CA THR A 120 -9.86 0.02 4.49
C THR A 120 -8.89 -1.14 4.63
N ALA A 121 -9.33 -2.26 5.24
CA ALA A 121 -8.50 -3.46 5.35
C ALA A 121 -8.18 -4.04 3.97
N GLN A 122 -9.12 -4.00 3.04
CA GLN A 122 -8.91 -4.48 1.67
C GLN A 122 -7.82 -3.66 0.97
N ILE A 123 -7.88 -2.33 1.07
CA ILE A 123 -6.89 -1.43 0.48
C ILE A 123 -5.48 -1.75 1.01
N ILE A 124 -5.35 -1.87 2.33
CA ILE A 124 -4.06 -2.14 2.97
C ILE A 124 -3.47 -3.46 2.48
N GLN A 125 -4.28 -4.51 2.40
CA GLN A 125 -3.84 -5.82 1.92
C GLN A 125 -3.36 -5.75 0.47
N HIS A 126 -4.08 -5.02 -0.40
CA HIS A 126 -3.69 -4.84 -1.79
C HIS A 126 -2.32 -4.16 -1.89
N GLU A 127 -2.10 -3.08 -1.13
CA GLU A 127 -0.83 -2.36 -1.18
C GLU A 127 0.33 -3.15 -0.57
N ILE A 128 0.08 -3.93 0.46
CA ILE A 128 1.10 -4.83 1.03
C ILE A 128 1.52 -5.89 0.00
N ASP A 129 0.58 -6.40 -0.80
CA ASP A 129 0.91 -7.32 -1.89
C ASP A 129 1.92 -6.70 -2.85
N HIS A 130 1.76 -5.42 -3.20
CA HIS A 130 2.74 -4.71 -4.04
C HIS A 130 4.13 -4.68 -3.40
N CYS A 131 4.22 -4.56 -2.08
CA CYS A 131 5.51 -4.62 -1.37
C CYS A 131 6.20 -5.98 -1.55
N HIS A 132 5.43 -7.03 -1.77
CA HIS A 132 5.96 -8.37 -2.01
C HIS A 132 6.14 -8.70 -3.49
N GLY A 133 5.90 -7.74 -4.38
CA GLY A 133 6.00 -7.94 -5.81
C GLY A 133 4.84 -8.73 -6.41
N ILE A 134 3.73 -8.84 -5.69
CA ILE A 134 2.54 -9.52 -6.19
C ILE A 134 1.74 -8.55 -7.07
N ILE A 135 1.50 -8.97 -8.31
CA ILE A 135 0.73 -8.17 -9.26
C ILE A 135 -0.76 -8.31 -8.95
N MET A 136 -1.38 -7.21 -8.61
CA MET A 136 -2.82 -7.16 -8.26
C MET A 136 -3.53 -6.04 -8.99
#